data_925e6dccb5db3c1bd54b5610414efe31
#
_entry.id   925e6dccb5db3c1bd54b5610414efe31
#
_cell.length_a   1.000
_cell.length_b   1.000
_cell.length_c   1.000
_cell.angle_alpha   90.00
_cell.angle_beta   90.00
_cell.angle_gamma   90.00
#
_symmetry.space_group_name_H-M   'P 1'
#
loop_
_entity.id
_entity.type
_entity.pdbx_description
1 polymer ?
#
loop_
_entity_poly.entity_id
_entity_poly.type
_entity_poly.pdbx_seq_one_letter_code
_entity_poly.pdbx_strand_id
1 'polypeptide(L)'
;GKDELNLAEFPIAVVAESAQPGQLTLEFSDTINDRSTGASIVRRVTVHGTEEWGLPAAQDDDVMIGLLQLCHLAGWPKRICFTRYQLCKLLRWSVGGASYRRIYQALHRLSTTTYNYRYGWRDKANQEWIPSLVFSYIQSLKIHEADKPTKSGLCEVTWSDDFHRSL
;
A
#
# COMPACT_ATOMS: atom_id res chain seq x y z
N GLY A 1 13.42 -11.40 2.29
CA GLY A 1 13.84 -11.61 3.67
C GLY A 1 12.73 -11.50 4.69
N LYS A 2 13.12 -11.40 5.95
CA LYS A 2 12.17 -11.34 7.09
C LYS A 2 11.35 -10.04 7.16
N ASP A 3 11.65 -9.09 6.31
CA ASP A 3 11.11 -7.73 6.34
C ASP A 3 9.83 -7.55 5.54
N GLU A 4 9.55 -8.50 4.67
CA GLU A 4 8.28 -8.59 3.94
C GLU A 4 7.14 -9.14 4.82
N LEU A 5 7.45 -9.58 6.05
CA LEU A 5 6.47 -10.12 6.99
C LEU A 5 5.34 -9.14 7.30
N ASN A 6 5.64 -7.85 7.47
CA ASN A 6 4.62 -6.85 7.75
C ASN A 6 3.60 -6.73 6.61
N LEU A 7 4.02 -6.87 5.35
CA LEU A 7 3.15 -6.84 4.19
C LEU A 7 2.49 -8.19 3.91
N ALA A 8 3.16 -9.30 4.24
CA ALA A 8 2.66 -10.64 4.01
C ALA A 8 1.58 -11.06 5.03
N GLU A 9 1.64 -10.53 6.24
CA GLU A 9 0.72 -10.89 7.32
C GLU A 9 -0.63 -10.17 7.23
N PHE A 10 -0.68 -8.97 6.67
CA PHE A 10 -1.92 -8.22 6.51
C PHE A 10 -2.05 -7.69 5.08
N PRO A 11 -3.19 -7.91 4.42
CA PRO A 11 -3.39 -7.45 3.06
C PRO A 11 -3.38 -5.92 2.98
N ILE A 12 -2.69 -5.38 1.99
CA ILE A 12 -2.69 -3.94 1.67
C ILE A 12 -4.05 -3.52 1.12
N ALA A 13 -4.63 -4.38 0.31
CA ALA A 13 -5.93 -4.15 -0.31
C ALA A 13 -6.97 -5.13 0.20
N VAL A 14 -8.19 -4.67 0.16
CA VAL A 14 -9.35 -5.53 0.40
C VAL A 14 -9.51 -6.46 -0.77
N VAL A 15 -9.61 -7.74 -0.51
CA VAL A 15 -10.14 -8.67 -1.51
C VAL A 15 -11.55 -8.21 -1.83
N ALA A 16 -11.81 -7.86 -3.08
CA ALA A 16 -13.03 -7.17 -3.54
C ALA A 16 -14.35 -7.87 -3.15
N GLU A 17 -14.28 -9.14 -2.80
CA GLU A 17 -15.44 -9.94 -2.37
C GLU A 17 -15.92 -9.62 -0.95
N SER A 18 -15.14 -8.89 -0.15
CA SER A 18 -15.48 -8.62 1.26
C SER A 18 -15.93 -7.18 1.54
N ALA A 19 -15.68 -6.24 0.62
CA ALA A 19 -16.11 -4.85 0.81
C ALA A 19 -17.55 -4.64 0.31
N GLN A 20 -18.41 -4.17 1.20
CA GLN A 20 -19.76 -3.74 0.83
C GLN A 20 -19.71 -2.41 0.07
N PRO A 21 -20.63 -2.15 -0.89
CA PRO A 21 -20.71 -0.85 -1.52
C PRO A 21 -20.86 0.27 -0.48
N GLY A 22 -20.00 1.31 -0.59
CA GLY A 22 -19.98 2.43 0.36
C GLY A 22 -19.25 2.16 1.68
N GLN A 23 -18.70 0.96 1.87
CA GLN A 23 -17.86 0.66 3.04
C GLN A 23 -16.50 1.35 2.90
N LEU A 24 -16.14 2.16 3.90
CA LEU A 24 -14.89 2.95 3.93
C LEU A 24 -13.91 2.46 4.99
N THR A 25 -14.30 1.50 5.81
CA THR A 25 -13.48 0.96 6.90
C THR A 25 -13.51 -0.56 6.88
N LEU A 26 -12.34 -1.17 7.02
CA LEU A 26 -12.18 -2.61 7.23
C LEU A 26 -11.29 -2.87 8.42
N GLU A 27 -11.58 -3.98 9.11
CA GLU A 27 -10.80 -4.42 10.24
C GLU A 27 -10.41 -5.89 10.06
N PHE A 28 -9.13 -6.16 10.29
CA PHE A 28 -8.57 -7.50 10.38
C PHE A 28 -7.96 -7.70 11.75
N SER A 29 -8.17 -8.86 12.35
CA SER A 29 -7.55 -9.21 13.62
C SER A 29 -7.15 -10.66 13.65
N ASP A 30 -6.04 -10.93 14.34
CA ASP A 30 -5.60 -12.27 14.68
C ASP A 30 -4.99 -12.29 16.09
N THR A 31 -4.69 -13.46 16.60
CA THR A 31 -4.06 -13.63 17.88
C THR A 31 -2.73 -14.38 17.70
N ILE A 32 -1.67 -13.81 18.24
CA ILE A 32 -0.34 -14.45 18.27
C ILE A 32 0.04 -14.76 19.71
N ASN A 33 0.85 -15.81 19.89
CA ASN A 33 1.46 -16.12 21.18
C ASN A 33 2.89 -15.56 21.19
N ASP A 34 3.15 -14.68 22.15
CA ASP A 34 4.50 -14.19 22.39
C ASP A 34 5.33 -15.32 22.99
N ARG A 35 6.33 -15.76 22.24
CA ARG A 35 7.21 -16.85 22.66
C ARG A 35 8.09 -16.51 23.87
N SER A 36 8.31 -15.21 24.11
CA SER A 36 9.17 -14.73 25.22
C SER A 36 8.41 -14.67 26.54
N THR A 37 7.14 -14.30 26.51
CA THR A 37 6.29 -14.10 27.71
C THR A 37 5.22 -15.16 27.88
N GLY A 38 4.92 -15.96 26.84
CA GLY A 38 3.80 -16.90 26.79
C GLY A 38 2.42 -16.22 26.73
N ALA A 39 2.37 -14.89 26.63
CA ALA A 39 1.12 -14.13 26.56
C ALA A 39 0.52 -14.17 25.17
N SER A 40 -0.82 -14.17 25.10
CA SER A 40 -1.54 -13.99 23.84
C SER A 40 -1.69 -12.50 23.54
N ILE A 41 -1.26 -12.09 22.35
CA ILE A 41 -1.39 -10.71 21.85
C ILE A 41 -2.40 -10.70 20.71
N VAL A 42 -3.43 -9.86 20.84
CA VAL A 42 -4.37 -9.61 19.74
C VAL A 42 -3.81 -8.51 18.86
N ARG A 43 -3.48 -8.87 17.61
CA ARG A 43 -3.07 -7.91 16.59
C ARG A 43 -4.29 -7.46 15.79
N ARG A 44 -4.33 -6.18 15.45
CA ARG A 44 -5.43 -5.59 14.70
C ARG A 44 -4.90 -4.62 13.66
N VAL A 45 -5.49 -4.66 12.48
CA VAL A 45 -5.28 -3.66 11.43
C VAL A 45 -6.62 -3.11 11.02
N THR A 46 -6.78 -1.79 11.10
CA THR A 46 -7.94 -1.08 10.58
C THR A 46 -7.53 -0.26 9.38
N VAL A 47 -8.23 -0.43 8.27
CA VAL A 47 -7.97 0.25 7.00
C VAL A 47 -9.08 1.25 6.77
N HIS A 48 -8.73 2.52 6.55
CA HIS A 48 -9.67 3.61 6.30
C HIS A 48 -9.46 4.18 4.91
N GLY A 49 -10.50 4.10 4.07
CA GLY A 49 -10.56 4.77 2.78
C GLY A 49 -11.23 6.15 2.87
N THR A 50 -11.24 6.87 1.77
CA THR A 50 -11.95 8.15 1.63
C THR A 50 -13.24 7.98 0.81
N GLU A 51 -14.19 8.90 0.98
CA GLU A 51 -15.42 8.90 0.18
C GLU A 51 -15.15 9.04 -1.32
N GLU A 52 -14.15 9.83 -1.68
CA GLU A 52 -13.79 10.10 -3.08
C GLU A 52 -13.19 8.89 -3.78
N TRP A 53 -12.27 8.18 -3.11
CA TRP A 53 -11.48 7.11 -3.73
C TRP A 53 -11.85 5.70 -3.25
N GLY A 54 -12.41 5.60 -2.06
CA GLY A 54 -12.79 4.33 -1.45
C GLY A 54 -11.60 3.56 -0.89
N LEU A 55 -11.85 2.30 -0.55
CA LEU A 55 -10.85 1.35 -0.08
C LEU A 55 -10.04 0.78 -1.25
N PRO A 56 -8.75 0.44 -1.04
CA PRO A 56 -7.97 -0.29 -2.03
C PRO A 56 -8.65 -1.61 -2.43
N ALA A 57 -8.68 -1.88 -3.72
CA ALA A 57 -9.21 -3.12 -4.30
C ALA A 57 -8.07 -4.08 -4.67
N ALA A 58 -8.39 -5.34 -4.95
CA ALA A 58 -7.39 -6.36 -5.31
C ALA A 58 -6.47 -5.95 -6.47
N GLN A 59 -7.00 -5.25 -7.46
CA GLN A 59 -6.19 -4.73 -8.58
C GLN A 59 -5.22 -3.60 -8.17
N ASP A 60 -5.41 -2.98 -7.00
CA ASP A 60 -4.47 -1.97 -6.49
C ASP A 60 -3.24 -2.64 -5.86
N ASP A 61 -3.36 -3.91 -5.43
CA ASP A 61 -2.21 -4.72 -5.01
C ASP A 61 -1.22 -4.91 -6.16
N ASP A 62 -1.70 -5.18 -7.38
CA ASP A 62 -0.83 -5.28 -8.55
C ASP A 62 -0.04 -3.99 -8.76
N VAL A 63 -0.70 -2.84 -8.63
CA VAL A 63 -0.05 -1.53 -8.73
C VAL A 63 0.98 -1.34 -7.63
N MET A 64 0.66 -1.70 -6.38
CA MET A 64 1.61 -1.63 -5.27
C MET A 64 2.83 -2.52 -5.51
N ILE A 65 2.63 -3.76 -5.96
CA ILE A 65 3.72 -4.68 -6.32
C ILE A 65 4.59 -4.06 -7.43
N GLY A 66 3.96 -3.48 -8.45
CA GLY A 66 4.68 -2.78 -9.51
C GLY A 66 5.51 -1.60 -9.01
N LEU A 67 4.98 -0.80 -8.09
CA LEU A 67 5.71 0.31 -7.46
C LEU A 67 6.91 -0.19 -6.65
N LEU A 68 6.73 -1.27 -5.87
CA LEU A 68 7.82 -1.90 -5.11
C LEU A 68 8.90 -2.44 -6.04
N GLN A 69 8.52 -3.04 -7.18
CA GLN A 69 9.49 -3.50 -8.17
C GLN A 69 10.26 -2.35 -8.80
N LEU A 70 9.61 -1.22 -9.12
CA LEU A 70 10.30 -0.01 -9.59
C LEU A 70 11.26 0.53 -8.53
N CYS A 71 10.83 0.53 -7.27
CA CYS A 71 11.66 0.95 -6.14
C CYS A 71 12.89 0.05 -5.99
N HIS A 72 12.71 -1.26 -6.05
CA HIS A 72 13.80 -2.24 -6.01
C HIS A 72 14.81 -2.02 -7.13
N LEU A 73 14.35 -1.89 -8.38
CA LEU A 73 15.21 -1.66 -9.55
C LEU A 73 16.01 -0.34 -9.45
N ALA A 74 15.48 0.64 -8.73
CA ALA A 74 16.14 1.93 -8.48
C ALA A 74 17.04 1.94 -7.22
N GLY A 75 17.18 0.82 -6.51
CA GLY A 75 18.01 0.70 -5.29
C GLY A 75 17.31 1.19 -4.03
N TRP A 76 16.01 1.04 -3.94
CA TRP A 76 15.18 1.36 -2.77
C TRP A 76 15.19 2.85 -2.35
N PRO A 77 15.07 3.79 -3.28
CA PRO A 77 14.97 5.20 -2.91
C PRO A 77 13.63 5.50 -2.23
N LYS A 78 13.60 6.50 -1.36
CA LYS A 78 12.37 6.96 -0.73
C LYS A 78 11.37 7.55 -1.73
N ARG A 79 11.87 8.06 -2.86
CA ARG A 79 11.07 8.66 -3.94
C ARG A 79 11.37 8.01 -5.26
N ILE A 80 10.33 7.60 -5.97
CA ILE A 80 10.40 7.04 -7.31
C ILE A 80 9.63 7.89 -8.30
N CYS A 81 10.18 8.03 -9.50
CA CYS A 81 9.53 8.69 -10.64
C CYS A 81 9.34 7.67 -11.75
N PHE A 82 8.17 7.63 -12.34
CA PHE A 82 7.82 6.70 -13.41
C PHE A 82 6.68 7.24 -14.26
N THR A 83 6.53 6.68 -15.45
CA THR A 83 5.34 6.91 -16.28
C THR A 83 4.35 5.78 -16.11
N ARG A 84 3.06 6.06 -16.30
CA ARG A 84 2.04 5.00 -16.30
C ARG A 84 2.29 3.96 -17.39
N TYR A 85 2.92 4.35 -18.50
CA TYR A 85 3.39 3.42 -19.54
C TYR A 85 4.41 2.41 -18.98
N GLN A 86 5.44 2.88 -18.26
CA GLN A 86 6.45 2.01 -17.64
C GLN A 86 5.80 1.01 -16.69
N LEU A 87 4.86 1.47 -15.87
CA LEU A 87 4.15 0.61 -14.93
C LEU A 87 3.27 -0.42 -15.65
N CYS A 88 2.55 -0.05 -16.71
CA CYS A 88 1.82 -0.99 -17.56
C CYS A 88 2.73 -2.09 -18.12
N LYS A 89 3.89 -1.70 -18.63
CA LYS A 89 4.87 -2.66 -19.19
C LYS A 89 5.35 -3.63 -18.12
N LEU A 90 5.65 -3.13 -16.93
CA LEU A 90 6.11 -3.94 -15.80
C LEU A 90 5.03 -4.93 -15.34
N LEU A 91 3.79 -4.48 -15.23
CA LEU A 91 2.64 -5.29 -14.83
C LEU A 91 2.13 -6.20 -15.95
N ARG A 92 2.68 -6.11 -17.15
CA ARG A 92 2.20 -6.82 -18.36
C ARG A 92 0.71 -6.52 -18.67
N TRP A 93 0.28 -5.32 -18.33
CA TRP A 93 -1.04 -4.84 -18.69
C TRP A 93 -1.05 -4.28 -20.11
N SER A 94 -2.22 -4.33 -20.77
CA SER A 94 -2.39 -3.69 -22.07
C SER A 94 -2.13 -2.20 -21.95
N VAL A 95 -1.26 -1.67 -22.83
CA VAL A 95 -0.93 -0.26 -22.87
C VAL A 95 -2.10 0.51 -23.49
N GLY A 96 -2.65 1.48 -22.77
CA GLY A 96 -3.76 2.28 -23.25
C GLY A 96 -4.49 3.04 -22.15
N GLY A 97 -5.47 3.84 -22.56
CA GLY A 97 -6.18 4.74 -21.66
C GLY A 97 -6.90 4.05 -20.51
N ALA A 98 -7.44 2.86 -20.74
CA ALA A 98 -8.11 2.08 -19.68
C ALA A 98 -7.14 1.67 -18.57
N SER A 99 -5.97 1.13 -18.93
CA SER A 99 -4.93 0.76 -17.95
C SER A 99 -4.34 1.99 -17.26
N TYR A 100 -4.13 3.08 -17.97
CA TYR A 100 -3.64 4.32 -17.37
C TYR A 100 -4.62 4.90 -16.35
N ARG A 101 -5.92 4.83 -16.63
CA ARG A 101 -6.97 5.25 -15.70
C ARG A 101 -7.00 4.35 -14.47
N ARG A 102 -6.85 3.04 -14.63
CA ARG A 102 -6.79 2.09 -13.51
C ARG A 102 -5.60 2.40 -12.58
N ILE A 103 -4.41 2.64 -13.16
CA ILE A 103 -3.23 3.05 -12.40
C ILE A 103 -3.48 4.38 -11.69
N TYR A 104 -4.04 5.37 -12.37
CA TYR A 104 -4.38 6.66 -11.78
C TYR A 104 -5.28 6.51 -10.54
N GLN A 105 -6.35 5.74 -10.65
CA GLN A 105 -7.27 5.48 -9.55
C GLN A 105 -6.60 4.71 -8.41
N ALA A 106 -5.80 3.69 -8.72
CA ALA A 106 -5.07 2.92 -7.74
C ALA A 106 -4.08 3.79 -6.96
N LEU A 107 -3.32 4.64 -7.63
CA LEU A 107 -2.39 5.58 -6.99
C LEU A 107 -3.10 6.51 -6.01
N HIS A 108 -4.27 7.02 -6.38
CA HIS A 108 -5.07 7.86 -5.48
C HIS A 108 -5.59 7.07 -4.27
N ARG A 109 -6.14 5.87 -4.47
CA ARG A 109 -6.61 5.03 -3.35
C ARG A 109 -5.47 4.69 -2.40
N LEU A 110 -4.35 4.23 -2.91
CA LEU A 110 -3.18 3.88 -2.10
C LEU A 110 -2.59 5.08 -1.34
N SER A 111 -2.68 6.29 -1.92
CA SER A 111 -2.17 7.51 -1.29
C SER A 111 -3.11 8.08 -0.23
N THR A 112 -4.42 7.83 -0.34
CA THR A 112 -5.45 8.39 0.55
C THR A 112 -5.92 7.40 1.61
N THR A 113 -5.47 6.15 1.55
CA THR A 113 -5.82 5.12 2.52
C THR A 113 -4.92 5.21 3.74
N THR A 114 -5.52 5.18 4.93
CA THR A 114 -4.83 5.17 6.21
C THR A 114 -4.93 3.79 6.85
N TYR A 115 -3.81 3.31 7.36
CA TYR A 115 -3.68 2.03 8.05
C TYR A 115 -3.38 2.27 9.53
N ASN A 116 -4.18 1.69 10.40
CA ASN A 116 -3.99 1.72 11.85
C ASN A 116 -3.64 0.32 12.34
N TYR A 117 -2.38 0.12 12.69
CA TYR A 117 -1.87 -1.13 13.24
C TYR A 117 -1.84 -1.08 14.75
N ARG A 118 -2.46 -2.07 15.41
CA ARG A 118 -2.31 -2.34 16.84
C ARG A 118 -1.58 -3.65 17.02
N TYR A 119 -0.34 -3.58 17.51
CA TYR A 119 0.57 -4.72 17.62
C TYR A 119 0.79 -5.51 16.31
N GLY A 120 0.36 -4.95 15.19
CA GLY A 120 0.44 -5.56 13.87
C GLY A 120 1.69 -5.18 13.07
N TRP A 121 2.47 -4.22 13.56
CA TRP A 121 3.69 -3.75 12.90
C TRP A 121 4.91 -4.00 13.76
N ARG A 122 5.91 -4.66 13.21
CA ARG A 122 7.16 -4.94 13.89
C ARG A 122 8.22 -3.92 13.53
N ASP A 123 8.76 -3.25 14.53
CA ASP A 123 9.93 -2.39 14.36
C ASP A 123 11.17 -3.26 14.12
N LYS A 124 11.78 -3.08 12.97
CA LYS A 124 12.96 -3.81 12.53
C LYS A 124 14.19 -3.49 13.37
N ALA A 125 14.37 -2.22 13.73
CA ALA A 125 15.54 -1.76 14.50
C ALA A 125 15.52 -2.28 15.94
N ASN A 126 14.36 -2.23 16.59
CA ASN A 126 14.20 -2.60 18.01
C ASN A 126 13.73 -4.03 18.22
N GLN A 127 13.35 -4.74 17.14
CA GLN A 127 12.81 -6.12 17.22
C GLN A 127 11.51 -6.22 18.05
N GLU A 128 10.78 -5.13 18.21
CA GLU A 128 9.57 -5.04 19.02
C GLU A 128 8.33 -4.81 18.19
N TRP A 129 7.17 -5.25 18.69
CA TRP A 129 5.88 -4.92 18.12
C TRP A 129 5.47 -3.53 18.57
N ILE A 130 5.17 -2.65 17.60
CA ILE A 130 4.70 -1.30 17.90
C ILE A 130 3.25 -1.40 18.40
N PRO A 131 2.92 -0.88 19.61
CA PRO A 131 1.57 -0.95 20.16
C PRO A 131 0.52 -0.26 19.30
N SER A 132 0.87 0.88 18.69
CA SER A 132 -0.02 1.63 17.82
C SER A 132 0.78 2.39 16.76
N LEU A 133 0.49 2.15 15.50
CA LEU A 133 1.08 2.86 14.36
C LEU A 133 -0.01 3.22 13.37
N VAL A 134 -0.12 4.50 13.04
CA VAL A 134 -1.06 5.02 12.05
C VAL A 134 -0.27 5.69 10.93
N PHE A 135 -0.42 5.21 9.71
CA PHE A 135 0.27 5.78 8.54
C PHE A 135 -0.44 5.45 7.23
N SER A 136 -0.05 6.15 6.17
CA SER A 136 -0.30 5.76 4.78
C SER A 136 1.00 5.26 4.17
N TYR A 137 0.95 4.27 3.28
CA TYR A 137 2.16 3.75 2.61
C TYR A 137 2.84 4.82 1.77
N ILE A 138 2.05 5.63 1.09
CA ILE A 138 2.51 6.73 0.24
C ILE A 138 2.33 8.04 1.00
N GLN A 139 3.44 8.72 1.29
CA GLN A 139 3.45 10.02 1.95
C GLN A 139 2.99 11.14 1.02
N SER A 140 3.43 11.10 -0.24
CA SER A 140 2.99 12.06 -1.25
C SER A 140 2.94 11.42 -2.64
N LEU A 141 1.96 11.86 -3.40
CA LEU A 141 1.75 11.50 -4.79
C LEU A 141 1.70 12.78 -5.63
N LYS A 142 2.53 12.86 -6.65
CA LYS A 142 2.43 13.91 -7.68
C LYS A 142 2.13 13.25 -9.01
N ILE A 143 1.09 13.69 -9.67
CA ILE A 143 0.72 13.23 -11.00
C ILE A 143 0.74 14.43 -11.94
N HIS A 144 1.69 14.45 -12.85
CA HIS A 144 1.73 15.43 -13.91
C HIS A 144 0.60 15.11 -14.90
N GLU A 145 -0.05 16.13 -15.42
CA GLU A 145 -1.25 15.97 -16.26
C GLU A 145 -2.39 15.21 -15.54
N ALA A 146 -2.66 15.57 -14.27
CA ALA A 146 -3.71 14.94 -13.46
C ALA A 146 -5.11 15.07 -14.07
N ASP A 147 -5.34 16.08 -14.90
CA ASP A 147 -6.54 16.28 -15.72
C ASP A 147 -6.69 15.29 -16.87
N LYS A 148 -5.65 14.49 -17.14
CA LYS A 148 -5.60 13.50 -18.21
C LYS A 148 -5.36 12.07 -17.68
N PRO A 149 -6.32 11.48 -16.94
CA PRO A 149 -6.12 10.16 -16.32
C PRO A 149 -5.88 9.03 -17.32
N THR A 150 -6.27 9.21 -18.57
CA THR A 150 -6.08 8.23 -19.65
C THR A 150 -4.78 8.36 -20.44
N LYS A 151 -3.89 9.28 -20.00
CA LYS A 151 -2.59 9.50 -20.62
C LYS A 151 -1.46 8.85 -19.82
N SER A 152 -0.34 8.65 -20.48
CA SER A 152 0.86 8.06 -19.86
C SER A 152 1.64 9.02 -18.96
N GLY A 153 1.07 10.06 -18.41
CA GLY A 153 1.77 11.10 -17.67
C GLY A 153 2.76 10.61 -16.61
N LEU A 154 3.70 11.48 -16.28
CA LEU A 154 4.72 11.23 -15.24
C LEU A 154 4.07 11.22 -13.86
N CYS A 155 4.46 10.26 -13.04
CA CYS A 155 4.05 10.13 -11.64
C CYS A 155 5.28 10.14 -10.74
N GLU A 156 5.12 10.69 -9.55
CA GLU A 156 6.13 10.70 -8.51
C GLU A 156 5.50 10.23 -7.21
N VAL A 157 6.03 9.16 -6.64
CA VAL A 157 5.60 8.57 -5.37
C VAL A 157 6.71 8.72 -4.35
N THR A 158 6.38 9.26 -3.18
CA THR A 158 7.26 9.30 -2.01
C THR A 158 6.67 8.41 -0.93
N TRP A 159 7.43 7.43 -0.49
CA TRP A 159 7.02 6.52 0.58
C TRP A 159 6.98 7.24 1.95
N SER A 160 6.11 6.80 2.85
CA SER A 160 6.17 7.22 4.24
C SER A 160 7.46 6.71 4.90
N ASP A 161 7.91 7.40 5.96
CA ASP A 161 9.15 7.05 6.64
C ASP A 161 9.11 5.64 7.25
N ASP A 162 7.99 5.31 7.91
CA ASP A 162 7.84 4.02 8.57
C ASP A 162 7.84 2.87 7.56
N PHE A 163 7.16 3.05 6.45
CA PHE A 163 7.15 2.05 5.39
C PHE A 163 8.51 1.93 4.70
N HIS A 164 9.12 3.06 4.32
CA HIS A 164 10.43 3.04 3.65
C HIS A 164 11.52 2.38 4.50
N ARG A 165 11.50 2.59 5.83
CA ARG A 165 12.44 1.91 6.74
C ARG A 165 12.22 0.40 6.82
N SER A 166 11.04 -0.10 6.46
CA SER A 166 10.73 -1.53 6.45
C SER A 166 11.16 -2.24 5.15
N LEU A 167 11.40 -1.48 4.08
CA LEU A 167 11.90 -2.00 2.79
C LEU A 167 13.40 -2.30 2.83
#